data_4ed5d469805dfb27d91a17d20388c1b4
#
_entry.id   4ed5d469805dfb27d91a17d20388c1b4
#
_cell.length_a   1.000
_cell.length_b   1.000
_cell.length_c   1.000
_cell.angle_alpha   90.00
_cell.angle_beta   90.00
_cell.angle_gamma   90.00
#
_symmetry.space_group_name_H-M   'P 1'
#
loop_
_entity.id
_entity.type
_entity.pdbx_description
1 polymer ?
#
loop_
_entity_poly.entity_id
_entity_poly.type
_entity_poly.pdbx_seq_one_letter_code
_entity_poly.pdbx_strand_id
1 'polypeptide(L)'
;EIPGYFRGKGWYRKAVTVEELIAGQRVYLCFEGANQETNVFVNGKLVGNHKGGYSAFTFDVTDYVHTGRNLVAVSVDNSYNPDIAPLSADFTFFGGLYRDVYLVYTSPVQLSTTHYASSGVYLKTVGITDAQAEVCAKTFLSNALKSNQALILETEILDTDGNRVALSAKKVNVKAGEKNVAFEALMTIAQPKRWDVDSPYLYKVYSRLKNKKGEVLDCVVNPLGIREYHFDAEKGFFLNGKYRKLIGTSRHQDYKGMGNRSEEHT
;
A
#
# COMPACT_ATOMS: atom_id res chain seq x y z
N GLU A 1 -28.07 20.36 8.49
CA GLU A 1 -26.99 19.85 9.38
C GLU A 1 -27.56 18.74 10.25
N ILE A 2 -26.91 17.58 10.32
CA ILE A 2 -27.27 16.51 11.23
C ILE A 2 -26.74 16.93 12.61
N PRO A 3 -27.58 17.11 13.63
CA PRO A 3 -27.14 17.52 14.96
C PRO A 3 -26.15 16.50 15.53
N GLY A 4 -24.96 16.98 15.93
CA GLY A 4 -23.89 16.15 16.48
C GLY A 4 -22.81 15.70 15.51
N TYR A 5 -22.86 16.14 14.26
CA TYR A 5 -21.82 15.92 13.27
C TYR A 5 -20.88 17.13 13.19
N PHE A 6 -19.62 16.91 13.53
CA PHE A 6 -18.59 17.96 13.47
C PHE A 6 -17.93 18.02 12.09
N ARG A 7 -17.88 19.22 11.50
CA ARG A 7 -17.07 19.53 10.34
C ARG A 7 -16.10 20.64 10.68
N GLY A 8 -14.83 20.39 10.42
CA GLY A 8 -13.76 21.33 10.74
C GLY A 8 -12.44 20.62 11.04
N LYS A 9 -11.52 21.38 11.58
CA LYS A 9 -10.17 20.93 11.86
C LYS A 9 -10.04 20.28 13.22
N GLY A 10 -9.70 18.98 13.24
CA GLY A 10 -9.32 18.22 14.43
C GLY A 10 -7.79 18.10 14.55
N TRP A 11 -7.27 18.05 15.78
CA TRP A 11 -5.87 17.88 16.09
C TRP A 11 -5.61 16.62 16.88
N TYR A 12 -4.63 15.83 16.44
CA TYR A 12 -4.13 14.64 17.10
C TYR A 12 -2.67 14.88 17.51
N ARG A 13 -2.30 14.45 18.71
CA ARG A 13 -0.92 14.51 19.20
C ARG A 13 -0.55 13.22 19.90
N LYS A 14 0.59 12.66 19.55
CA LYS A 14 1.12 11.45 20.16
C LYS A 14 2.63 11.55 20.31
N ALA A 15 3.13 11.25 21.51
CA ALA A 15 4.52 10.99 21.68
C ALA A 15 4.83 9.57 21.21
N VAL A 16 5.83 9.42 20.35
CA VAL A 16 6.32 8.14 19.86
C VAL A 16 7.80 8.00 20.23
N THR A 17 8.20 6.82 20.67
CA THR A 17 9.60 6.52 20.90
C THR A 17 10.17 5.89 19.64
N VAL A 18 11.22 6.50 19.10
CA VAL A 18 12.03 5.94 18.03
C VAL A 18 13.22 5.27 18.70
N GLU A 19 13.39 3.98 18.47
CA GLU A 19 14.54 3.22 18.95
C GLU A 19 15.83 3.70 18.27
N GLU A 20 16.96 3.12 18.61
CA GLU A 20 18.23 3.50 18.01
C GLU A 20 18.17 3.37 16.48
N LEU A 21 18.41 4.49 15.79
CA LEU A 21 18.46 4.53 14.34
C LEU A 21 19.80 3.99 13.85
N ILE A 22 19.75 2.94 13.05
CA ILE A 22 20.95 2.43 12.38
C ILE A 22 21.38 3.46 11.31
N ALA A 23 22.68 3.68 11.19
CA ALA A 23 23.23 4.66 10.26
C ALA A 23 22.72 4.44 8.83
N GLY A 24 22.09 5.47 8.26
CA GLY A 24 21.48 5.43 6.94
C GLY A 24 20.07 4.88 6.87
N GLN A 25 19.53 4.34 7.96
CA GLN A 25 18.14 3.87 8.02
C GLN A 25 17.16 5.00 7.69
N ARG A 26 16.09 4.65 6.97
CA ARG A 26 14.99 5.58 6.65
C ARG A 26 13.79 5.28 7.53
N VAL A 27 13.07 6.34 7.87
CA VAL A 27 11.84 6.24 8.69
C VAL A 27 10.71 6.90 7.92
N TYR A 28 9.62 6.15 7.75
CA TYR A 28 8.41 6.61 7.09
C TYR A 28 7.25 6.61 8.05
N LEU A 29 6.44 7.68 8.02
CA LEU A 29 5.18 7.74 8.73
C LEU A 29 4.05 7.47 7.72
N CYS A 30 3.35 6.36 7.91
CA CYS A 30 2.33 5.84 7.02
C CYS A 30 0.95 6.05 7.62
N PHE A 31 0.01 6.46 6.79
CA PHE A 31 -1.41 6.64 7.10
C PHE A 31 -2.22 5.79 6.13
N GLU A 32 -3.08 4.93 6.63
CA GLU A 32 -3.97 4.12 5.79
C GLU A 32 -5.21 4.90 5.33
N GLY A 33 -5.50 6.02 5.98
CA GLY A 33 -6.54 6.96 5.59
C GLY A 33 -6.79 8.03 6.65
N ALA A 34 -7.10 9.23 6.16
CA ALA A 34 -7.50 10.38 6.99
C ALA A 34 -8.43 11.29 6.19
N ASN A 35 -9.57 11.69 6.73
CA ASN A 35 -10.53 12.48 5.97
C ASN A 35 -10.60 13.92 6.49
N GLN A 36 -10.24 14.92 5.64
CA GLN A 36 -9.85 14.79 4.22
C GLN A 36 -8.61 15.61 3.86
N GLU A 37 -8.34 16.73 4.53
CA GLU A 37 -7.12 17.51 4.35
C GLU A 37 -6.23 17.36 5.59
N THR A 38 -5.08 16.73 5.41
CA THR A 38 -4.19 16.34 6.51
C THR A 38 -2.88 17.08 6.45
N ASN A 39 -2.47 17.73 7.54
CA ASN A 39 -1.13 18.28 7.71
C ASN A 39 -0.41 17.49 8.81
N VAL A 40 0.80 17.08 8.54
CA VAL A 40 1.62 16.26 9.44
C VAL A 40 2.83 17.06 9.92
N PHE A 41 3.03 17.04 11.23
CA PHE A 41 4.16 17.71 11.89
C PHE A 41 4.90 16.68 12.75
N VAL A 42 6.22 16.74 12.73
CA VAL A 42 7.10 15.98 13.62
C VAL A 42 8.03 16.95 14.33
N ASN A 43 8.06 16.89 15.66
CA ASN A 43 8.88 17.75 16.51
C ASN A 43 8.69 19.25 16.19
N GLY A 44 7.43 19.66 15.91
CA GLY A 44 7.06 21.05 15.61
C GLY A 44 7.33 21.49 14.16
N LYS A 45 7.93 20.67 13.32
CA LYS A 45 8.21 21.00 11.91
C LYS A 45 7.16 20.36 11.00
N LEU A 46 6.64 21.13 10.04
CA LEU A 46 5.74 20.60 9.00
C LEU A 46 6.51 19.62 8.10
N VAL A 47 6.02 18.39 8.03
CA VAL A 47 6.56 17.34 7.15
C VAL A 47 5.91 17.38 5.78
N GLY A 48 4.58 17.53 5.74
CA GLY A 48 3.82 17.55 4.49
C GLY A 48 2.33 17.68 4.68
N ASN A 49 1.64 17.77 3.55
CA ASN A 49 0.19 17.84 3.43
C ASN A 49 -0.31 16.73 2.51
N HIS A 50 -1.48 16.17 2.82
CA HIS A 50 -2.22 15.24 1.96
C HIS A 50 -3.65 15.73 1.78
N LYS A 51 -4.16 15.65 0.54
CA LYS A 51 -5.56 15.93 0.19
C LYS A 51 -6.21 14.69 -0.36
N GLY A 52 -7.36 14.32 0.17
CA GLY A 52 -8.12 13.13 -0.16
C GLY A 52 -8.45 12.30 1.07
N GLY A 53 -9.70 11.82 1.16
CA GLY A 53 -10.20 11.21 2.38
C GLY A 53 -9.97 9.70 2.49
N TYR A 54 -9.70 9.00 1.38
CA TYR A 54 -9.89 7.55 1.32
C TYR A 54 -8.67 6.76 0.84
N SER A 55 -7.62 7.44 0.42
CA SER A 55 -6.36 6.81 0.01
C SER A 55 -5.32 6.81 1.13
N ALA A 56 -4.47 5.79 1.16
CA ALA A 56 -3.28 5.77 1.99
C ALA A 56 -2.24 6.79 1.48
N PHE A 57 -1.43 7.31 2.40
CA PHE A 57 -0.33 8.20 2.09
C PHE A 57 0.83 8.01 3.07
N THR A 58 2.03 8.34 2.61
CA THR A 58 3.26 8.11 3.36
C THR A 58 4.19 9.31 3.25
N PHE A 59 4.78 9.72 4.37
CA PHE A 59 5.81 10.76 4.43
C PHE A 59 7.13 10.18 4.92
N ASP A 60 8.22 10.57 4.26
CA ASP A 60 9.56 10.33 4.76
C ASP A 60 9.84 11.31 5.92
N VAL A 61 9.98 10.78 7.12
CA VAL A 61 10.20 11.56 8.34
C VAL A 61 11.62 11.43 8.88
N THR A 62 12.53 10.82 8.13
CA THR A 62 13.90 10.52 8.57
C THR A 62 14.62 11.74 9.13
N ASP A 63 14.52 12.89 8.44
CA ASP A 63 15.22 14.12 8.83
C ASP A 63 14.49 14.91 9.93
N TYR A 64 13.34 14.42 10.39
CA TYR A 64 12.48 15.04 11.40
C TYR A 64 12.48 14.30 12.74
N VAL A 65 12.87 13.01 12.76
CA VAL A 65 12.92 12.17 13.95
C VAL A 65 14.35 12.07 14.49
N HIS A 66 14.45 11.74 15.76
CA HIS A 66 15.69 11.39 16.45
C HIS A 66 15.47 10.21 17.39
N THR A 67 16.52 9.53 17.80
CA THR A 67 16.46 8.49 18.82
C THR A 67 15.81 9.02 20.10
N GLY A 68 14.92 8.23 20.68
CA GLY A 68 14.15 8.59 21.87
C GLY A 68 12.78 9.18 21.55
N ARG A 69 12.30 10.06 22.41
CA ARG A 69 10.92 10.58 22.36
C ARG A 69 10.75 11.65 21.29
N ASN A 70 9.83 11.42 20.36
CA ASN A 70 9.42 12.36 19.32
C ASN A 70 7.94 12.72 19.48
N LEU A 71 7.56 13.92 19.11
CA LEU A 71 6.16 14.36 19.10
C LEU A 71 5.65 14.40 17.66
N VAL A 72 4.65 13.58 17.37
CA VAL A 72 3.89 13.63 16.11
C VAL A 72 2.61 14.41 16.39
N ALA A 73 2.34 15.43 15.57
CA ALA A 73 1.08 16.17 15.57
C ALA A 73 0.47 16.15 14.18
N VAL A 74 -0.84 15.88 14.10
CA VAL A 74 -1.58 15.77 12.85
C VAL A 74 -2.83 16.63 12.95
N SER A 75 -3.04 17.53 12.00
CA SER A 75 -4.33 18.17 11.82
C SER A 75 -5.07 17.54 10.67
N VAL A 76 -6.34 17.23 10.87
CA VAL A 76 -7.23 16.71 9.84
C VAL A 76 -8.46 17.59 9.77
N ASP A 77 -8.77 18.11 8.58
CA ASP A 77 -9.88 19.01 8.34
C ASP A 77 -10.87 18.36 7.36
N ASN A 78 -12.13 18.19 7.76
CA ASN A 78 -13.20 17.67 6.91
C ASN A 78 -14.20 18.77 6.50
N SER A 79 -13.83 20.02 6.56
CA SER A 79 -14.61 21.13 6.00
C SER A 79 -14.84 20.92 4.51
N TYR A 80 -15.93 21.50 3.98
CA TYR A 80 -16.19 21.43 2.55
C TYR A 80 -15.05 22.03 1.76
N ASN A 81 -14.52 21.24 0.81
CA ASN A 81 -13.48 21.68 -0.11
C ASN A 81 -13.86 21.24 -1.53
N PRO A 82 -14.13 22.17 -2.47
CA PRO A 82 -14.56 21.85 -3.82
C PRO A 82 -13.52 21.13 -4.66
N ASP A 83 -12.25 21.14 -4.24
CA ASP A 83 -11.15 20.48 -4.94
C ASP A 83 -10.94 19.01 -4.49
N ILE A 84 -11.73 18.52 -3.52
CA ILE A 84 -11.56 17.18 -2.96
C ILE A 84 -12.85 16.38 -3.12
N ALA A 85 -12.82 15.35 -3.95
CA ALA A 85 -13.95 14.44 -4.12
C ALA A 85 -14.07 13.44 -2.94
N PRO A 86 -15.29 12.96 -2.64
CA PRO A 86 -16.58 13.31 -3.22
C PRO A 86 -17.11 14.64 -2.68
N LEU A 87 -17.77 15.42 -3.53
CA LEU A 87 -18.35 16.73 -3.13
C LEU A 87 -19.68 16.56 -2.42
N SER A 88 -20.45 15.54 -2.79
CA SER A 88 -21.71 15.15 -2.18
C SER A 88 -21.88 13.64 -2.24
N ALA A 89 -22.57 13.08 -1.29
CA ALA A 89 -22.96 11.67 -1.23
C ALA A 89 -24.12 11.51 -0.27
N ASP A 90 -24.72 10.32 -0.28
CA ASP A 90 -25.80 9.91 0.62
C ASP A 90 -25.28 9.27 1.94
N PHE A 91 -24.02 9.54 2.31
CA PHE A 91 -23.41 9.13 3.56
C PHE A 91 -22.72 10.32 4.26
N THR A 92 -22.50 10.21 5.56
CA THR A 92 -21.86 11.24 6.36
C THR A 92 -20.36 11.28 6.14
N PHE A 93 -19.79 12.47 5.86
CA PHE A 93 -18.36 12.67 5.71
C PHE A 93 -17.68 12.85 7.06
N PHE A 94 -17.53 11.75 7.81
CA PHE A 94 -16.80 11.78 9.06
C PHE A 94 -15.34 12.14 8.84
N GLY A 95 -14.83 13.05 9.66
CA GLY A 95 -13.46 13.52 9.60
C GLY A 95 -12.51 12.77 10.51
N GLY A 96 -11.24 13.07 10.38
CA GLY A 96 -10.19 12.61 11.27
C GLY A 96 -9.41 11.39 10.82
N LEU A 97 -8.64 10.81 11.75
CA LEU A 97 -7.90 9.58 11.55
C LEU A 97 -8.82 8.40 11.83
N TYR A 98 -9.21 7.66 10.80
CA TYR A 98 -10.17 6.55 10.90
C TYR A 98 -9.55 5.19 10.55
N ARG A 99 -8.26 5.17 10.19
CA ARG A 99 -7.45 3.97 9.92
C ARG A 99 -6.11 4.08 10.63
N ASP A 100 -5.31 3.02 10.54
CA ASP A 100 -4.04 2.92 11.24
C ASP A 100 -3.00 3.94 10.77
N VAL A 101 -2.18 4.36 11.74
CA VAL A 101 -1.01 5.22 11.54
C VAL A 101 0.18 4.56 12.20
N TYR A 102 1.25 4.30 11.43
CA TYR A 102 2.42 3.57 11.91
C TYR A 102 3.73 4.07 11.30
N LEU A 103 4.84 3.73 11.94
CA LEU A 103 6.19 3.97 11.44
C LEU A 103 6.72 2.73 10.73
N VAL A 104 7.36 2.94 9.59
CA VAL A 104 8.08 1.92 8.84
C VAL A 104 9.56 2.28 8.81
N TYR A 105 10.40 1.35 9.20
CA TYR A 105 11.84 1.48 9.16
C TYR A 105 12.40 0.65 8.01
N THR A 106 13.23 1.26 7.19
CA THR A 106 13.79 0.58 6.02
C THR A 106 15.29 0.82 5.90
N SER A 107 15.93 0.00 5.08
CA SER A 107 17.28 0.26 4.57
C SER A 107 17.30 1.56 3.72
N PRO A 108 18.45 2.24 3.58
CA PRO A 108 18.55 3.40 2.69
C PRO A 108 18.31 3.05 1.22
N VAL A 109 18.44 1.79 0.85
CA VAL A 109 18.08 1.27 -0.46
C VAL A 109 16.98 0.23 -0.27
N GLN A 110 15.81 0.46 -0.86
CA GLN A 110 14.59 -0.22 -0.47
C GLN A 110 13.58 -0.37 -1.58
N LEU A 111 12.59 -1.22 -1.37
CA LEU A 111 11.32 -1.20 -2.08
C LEU A 111 10.56 0.08 -1.72
N SER A 112 10.02 0.79 -2.72
CA SER A 112 9.55 2.17 -2.54
C SER A 112 8.21 2.24 -1.80
N THR A 113 8.24 2.54 -0.51
CA THR A 113 7.05 2.78 0.33
C THR A 113 6.30 4.07 -0.03
N THR A 114 6.96 5.00 -0.73
CA THR A 114 6.37 6.29 -1.13
C THR A 114 5.67 6.25 -2.49
N HIS A 115 5.74 5.13 -3.22
CA HIS A 115 5.00 4.97 -4.47
C HIS A 115 3.53 4.65 -4.16
N TYR A 116 2.69 5.70 -4.13
CA TYR A 116 1.26 5.65 -3.75
C TYR A 116 0.99 4.97 -2.39
N ALA A 117 1.92 5.09 -1.43
CA ALA A 117 1.85 4.40 -0.13
C ALA A 117 1.55 2.90 -0.24
N SER A 118 2.06 2.27 -1.28
CA SER A 118 1.92 0.83 -1.56
C SER A 118 3.16 0.05 -1.10
N SER A 119 3.14 -1.26 -1.29
CA SER A 119 4.33 -2.12 -1.09
C SER A 119 5.46 -1.85 -2.09
N GLY A 120 5.24 -0.98 -3.09
CA GLY A 120 6.16 -0.76 -4.20
C GLY A 120 6.21 -1.90 -5.22
N VAL A 121 5.37 -2.93 -5.06
CA VAL A 121 5.31 -4.11 -5.96
C VAL A 121 3.90 -4.28 -6.51
N TYR A 122 3.81 -4.30 -7.82
CA TYR A 122 2.55 -4.48 -8.55
C TYR A 122 2.62 -5.78 -9.34
N LEU A 123 1.65 -6.65 -9.11
CA LEU A 123 1.56 -7.97 -9.73
C LEU A 123 0.40 -7.99 -10.73
N LYS A 124 0.67 -8.46 -11.94
CA LYS A 124 -0.34 -8.57 -13.00
C LYS A 124 -0.20 -9.91 -13.71
N THR A 125 -1.28 -10.67 -13.82
CA THR A 125 -1.39 -11.78 -14.77
C THR A 125 -1.50 -11.20 -16.16
N VAL A 126 -0.55 -11.49 -17.05
CA VAL A 126 -0.49 -10.94 -18.42
C VAL A 126 -0.93 -11.93 -19.47
N GLY A 127 -0.91 -13.21 -19.13
CA GLY A 127 -1.42 -14.30 -19.97
C GLY A 127 -1.78 -15.50 -19.12
N ILE A 128 -2.82 -16.22 -19.51
CA ILE A 128 -3.27 -17.42 -18.79
C ILE A 128 -3.82 -18.46 -19.79
N THR A 129 -3.37 -19.68 -19.60
CA THR A 129 -3.91 -20.89 -20.23
C THR A 129 -4.08 -21.96 -19.17
N ASP A 130 -4.60 -23.13 -19.51
CA ASP A 130 -4.66 -24.25 -18.57
C ASP A 130 -3.26 -24.81 -18.27
N ALA A 131 -2.32 -24.68 -19.22
CA ALA A 131 -0.96 -25.19 -19.07
C ALA A 131 -0.05 -24.23 -18.28
N GLN A 132 -0.26 -22.90 -18.40
CA GLN A 132 0.62 -21.92 -17.77
C GLN A 132 -0.06 -20.57 -17.56
N ALA A 133 0.48 -19.80 -16.61
CA ALA A 133 0.18 -18.37 -16.45
C ALA A 133 1.46 -17.56 -16.47
N GLU A 134 1.44 -16.43 -17.15
CA GLU A 134 2.49 -15.44 -17.12
C GLU A 134 2.14 -14.32 -16.16
N VAL A 135 3.07 -14.02 -15.24
CA VAL A 135 2.94 -12.97 -14.22
C VAL A 135 4.03 -11.94 -14.42
N CYS A 136 3.63 -10.69 -14.59
CA CYS A 136 4.53 -9.54 -14.54
C CYS A 136 4.56 -8.96 -13.13
N ALA A 137 5.74 -8.89 -12.54
CA ALA A 137 6.00 -8.15 -11.31
C ALA A 137 6.71 -6.83 -11.66
N LYS A 138 6.04 -5.71 -11.42
CA LYS A 138 6.61 -4.37 -11.54
C LYS A 138 6.95 -3.85 -10.16
N THR A 139 8.26 -3.69 -9.89
CA THR A 139 8.79 -3.31 -8.58
C THR A 139 9.44 -1.95 -8.66
N PHE A 140 9.12 -1.08 -7.72
CA PHE A 140 9.72 0.25 -7.59
C PHE A 140 10.77 0.25 -6.49
N LEU A 141 11.95 0.78 -6.79
CA LEU A 141 13.08 0.88 -5.88
C LEU A 141 13.46 2.34 -5.64
N SER A 142 13.97 2.62 -4.45
CA SER A 142 14.53 3.93 -4.08
C SER A 142 15.90 3.76 -3.45
N ASN A 143 16.81 4.70 -3.73
CA ASN A 143 18.16 4.74 -3.18
C ASN A 143 18.42 6.12 -2.56
N ALA A 144 18.45 6.21 -1.25
CA ALA A 144 18.73 7.43 -0.51
C ALA A 144 20.25 7.68 -0.31
N LEU A 145 21.10 6.75 -0.74
CA LEU A 145 22.55 6.90 -0.64
C LEU A 145 23.09 7.88 -1.69
N LYS A 146 24.27 8.44 -1.43
CA LYS A 146 25.00 9.32 -2.35
C LYS A 146 25.81 8.55 -3.40
N SER A 147 25.66 7.23 -3.48
CA SER A 147 26.37 6.36 -4.43
C SER A 147 25.39 5.44 -5.16
N ASN A 148 25.73 5.10 -6.41
CA ASN A 148 25.00 4.12 -7.20
C ASN A 148 25.08 2.74 -6.54
N GLN A 149 23.96 2.01 -6.53
CA GLN A 149 23.87 0.70 -5.92
C GLN A 149 23.57 -0.37 -6.96
N ALA A 150 24.48 -1.34 -7.07
CA ALA A 150 24.25 -2.54 -7.86
C ALA A 150 23.74 -3.65 -6.95
N LEU A 151 22.53 -4.14 -7.24
CA LEU A 151 21.72 -4.97 -6.38
C LEU A 151 21.17 -6.18 -7.15
N ILE A 152 20.57 -7.11 -6.42
CA ILE A 152 19.79 -8.20 -7.00
C ILE A 152 18.35 -8.01 -6.54
N LEU A 153 17.45 -7.83 -7.48
CA LEU A 153 16.01 -7.87 -7.24
C LEU A 153 15.54 -9.30 -7.50
N GLU A 154 15.13 -9.96 -6.43
CA GLU A 154 14.59 -11.32 -6.45
C GLU A 154 13.08 -11.28 -6.21
N THR A 155 12.32 -11.92 -7.11
CA THR A 155 10.87 -12.12 -6.94
C THR A 155 10.60 -13.61 -7.00
N GLU A 156 10.04 -14.16 -5.92
CA GLU A 156 9.75 -15.58 -5.74
C GLU A 156 8.26 -15.78 -5.50
N ILE A 157 7.65 -16.72 -6.21
CA ILE A 157 6.24 -17.06 -6.06
C ILE A 157 6.14 -18.45 -5.40
N LEU A 158 5.44 -18.51 -4.27
CA LEU A 158 5.18 -19.74 -3.53
C LEU A 158 3.69 -20.10 -3.60
N ASP A 159 3.42 -21.41 -3.65
CA ASP A 159 2.08 -21.95 -3.46
C ASP A 159 1.66 -21.95 -1.98
N THR A 160 0.47 -22.45 -1.67
CA THR A 160 -0.05 -22.53 -0.29
C THR A 160 0.73 -23.51 0.59
N ASP A 161 1.40 -24.47 -0.01
CA ASP A 161 2.21 -25.48 0.69
C ASP A 161 3.65 -25.00 0.91
N GLY A 162 3.99 -23.79 0.42
CA GLY A 162 5.30 -23.18 0.53
C GLY A 162 6.29 -23.63 -0.56
N ASN A 163 5.85 -24.36 -1.57
CA ASN A 163 6.71 -24.76 -2.68
C ASN A 163 6.91 -23.60 -3.64
N ARG A 164 8.13 -23.42 -4.11
CA ARG A 164 8.45 -22.40 -5.11
C ARG A 164 7.95 -22.81 -6.49
N VAL A 165 7.03 -22.04 -7.07
CA VAL A 165 6.45 -22.25 -8.39
C VAL A 165 7.04 -21.35 -9.47
N ALA A 166 7.63 -20.22 -9.09
CA ALA A 166 8.36 -19.35 -10.00
C ALA A 166 9.41 -18.52 -9.27
N LEU A 167 10.47 -18.14 -9.97
CA LEU A 167 11.55 -17.31 -9.47
C LEU A 167 12.11 -16.43 -10.59
N SER A 168 12.33 -15.15 -10.29
CA SER A 168 13.14 -14.23 -11.08
C SER A 168 14.18 -13.58 -10.20
N ALA A 169 15.44 -13.58 -10.62
CA ALA A 169 16.51 -12.85 -9.96
C ALA A 169 17.26 -12.01 -11.01
N LYS A 170 17.13 -10.68 -10.89
CA LYS A 170 17.71 -9.74 -11.85
C LYS A 170 18.72 -8.83 -11.17
N LYS A 171 19.85 -8.61 -11.83
CA LYS A 171 20.78 -7.54 -11.46
C LYS A 171 20.15 -6.20 -11.85
N VAL A 172 20.05 -5.29 -10.90
CA VAL A 172 19.51 -3.95 -11.08
C VAL A 172 20.50 -2.91 -10.58
N ASN A 173 20.45 -1.73 -11.16
CA ASN A 173 21.27 -0.60 -10.72
C ASN A 173 20.36 0.59 -10.43
N VAL A 174 20.44 1.13 -9.21
CA VAL A 174 19.69 2.30 -8.79
C VAL A 174 20.68 3.41 -8.47
N LYS A 175 20.58 4.53 -9.21
CA LYS A 175 21.53 5.63 -9.06
C LYS A 175 21.35 6.33 -7.72
N ALA A 176 22.37 7.08 -7.32
CA ALA A 176 22.37 7.89 -6.12
C ALA A 176 21.17 8.85 -6.10
N GLY A 177 20.40 8.85 -5.02
CA GLY A 177 19.25 9.74 -4.82
C GLY A 177 18.01 9.43 -5.67
N GLU A 178 18.03 8.39 -6.50
CA GLU A 178 16.86 8.02 -7.31
C GLU A 178 15.71 7.51 -6.43
N LYS A 179 14.49 7.91 -6.79
CA LYS A 179 13.25 7.50 -6.11
C LYS A 179 12.29 6.87 -7.12
N ASN A 180 11.61 5.82 -6.68
CA ASN A 180 10.53 5.16 -7.42
C ASN A 180 10.95 4.70 -8.84
N VAL A 181 12.14 4.12 -8.96
CA VAL A 181 12.63 3.57 -10.24
C VAL A 181 12.01 2.19 -10.46
N ALA A 182 11.34 2.01 -11.60
CA ALA A 182 10.63 0.79 -11.94
C ALA A 182 11.54 -0.28 -12.57
N PHE A 183 11.38 -1.52 -12.12
CA PHE A 183 11.96 -2.72 -12.70
C PHE A 183 10.87 -3.76 -12.91
N GLU A 184 10.92 -4.46 -14.04
CA GLU A 184 9.92 -5.47 -14.39
C GLU A 184 10.56 -6.85 -14.50
N ALA A 185 9.86 -7.85 -14.00
CA ALA A 185 10.18 -9.26 -14.11
C ALA A 185 8.97 -10.02 -14.63
N LEU A 186 9.17 -10.80 -15.70
CA LEU A 186 8.17 -11.72 -16.22
C LEU A 186 8.50 -13.14 -15.72
N MET A 187 7.51 -13.84 -15.22
CA MET A 187 7.63 -15.19 -14.63
C MET A 187 6.49 -16.06 -15.13
N THR A 188 6.79 -17.34 -15.32
CA THR A 188 5.80 -18.34 -15.74
C THR A 188 5.54 -19.31 -14.62
N ILE A 189 4.26 -19.60 -14.35
CA ILE A 189 3.79 -20.62 -13.43
C ILE A 189 3.17 -21.73 -14.27
N ALA A 190 3.68 -22.95 -14.15
CA ALA A 190 3.11 -24.13 -14.80
C ALA A 190 1.86 -24.61 -14.05
N GLN A 191 0.84 -25.07 -14.80
CA GLN A 191 -0.42 -25.58 -14.26
C GLN A 191 -1.00 -24.72 -13.13
N PRO A 192 -1.30 -23.43 -13.38
CA PRO A 192 -1.66 -22.49 -12.33
C PRO A 192 -3.01 -22.84 -11.70
N LYS A 193 -3.07 -22.80 -10.37
CA LYS A 193 -4.35 -22.81 -9.66
C LYS A 193 -4.95 -21.41 -9.76
N ARG A 194 -6.10 -21.30 -10.45
CA ARG A 194 -6.78 -20.01 -10.66
C ARG A 194 -7.53 -19.59 -9.40
N TRP A 195 -7.53 -18.30 -9.13
CA TRP A 195 -8.41 -17.71 -8.15
C TRP A 195 -9.83 -17.60 -8.73
N ASP A 196 -10.81 -18.10 -8.04
CA ASP A 196 -12.23 -17.95 -8.36
C ASP A 196 -13.00 -17.64 -7.07
N VAL A 197 -14.23 -17.13 -7.18
CA VAL A 197 -15.10 -16.84 -6.01
C VAL A 197 -15.43 -18.12 -5.21
N ASP A 198 -15.52 -19.27 -5.89
CA ASP A 198 -15.79 -20.56 -5.27
C ASP A 198 -14.51 -21.24 -4.75
N SER A 199 -13.34 -20.80 -5.22
CA SER A 199 -12.02 -21.30 -4.84
C SER A 199 -11.00 -20.16 -4.86
N PRO A 200 -10.93 -19.33 -3.80
CA PRO A 200 -10.11 -18.11 -3.76
C PRO A 200 -8.63 -18.41 -3.49
N TYR A 201 -8.00 -19.16 -4.40
CA TYR A 201 -6.61 -19.59 -4.26
C TYR A 201 -5.64 -18.40 -4.41
N LEU A 202 -4.75 -18.21 -3.42
CA LEU A 202 -3.76 -17.14 -3.42
C LEU A 202 -2.35 -17.73 -3.29
N TYR A 203 -1.47 -17.32 -4.20
CA TYR A 203 -0.04 -17.48 -4.06
C TYR A 203 0.53 -16.39 -3.16
N LYS A 204 1.70 -16.64 -2.55
CA LYS A 204 2.50 -15.64 -1.85
C LYS A 204 3.69 -15.24 -2.72
N VAL A 205 3.84 -13.93 -2.94
CA VAL A 205 4.95 -13.39 -3.74
C VAL A 205 5.89 -12.63 -2.82
N TYR A 206 7.10 -13.13 -2.69
CA TYR A 206 8.18 -12.47 -1.97
C TYR A 206 9.01 -11.66 -2.95
N SER A 207 9.11 -10.35 -2.73
CA SER A 207 10.02 -9.47 -3.45
C SER A 207 11.11 -9.03 -2.50
N ARG A 208 12.35 -9.47 -2.77
CA ARG A 208 13.52 -9.22 -1.93
C ARG A 208 14.53 -8.37 -2.68
N LEU A 209 15.02 -7.34 -2.03
CA LEU A 209 16.15 -6.57 -2.50
C LEU A 209 17.41 -7.06 -1.79
N LYS A 210 18.40 -7.53 -2.54
CA LYS A 210 19.63 -8.10 -2.00
C LYS A 210 20.86 -7.30 -2.45
N ASN A 211 21.86 -7.22 -1.60
CA ASN A 211 23.16 -6.69 -1.99
C ASN A 211 23.97 -7.73 -2.79
N LYS A 212 25.17 -7.36 -3.26
CA LYS A 212 26.05 -8.25 -4.03
C LYS A 212 26.50 -9.49 -3.26
N LYS A 213 26.46 -9.48 -1.93
CA LYS A 213 26.81 -10.62 -1.08
C LYS A 213 25.62 -11.57 -0.87
N GLY A 214 24.41 -11.21 -1.36
CA GLY A 214 23.18 -11.98 -1.18
C GLY A 214 22.43 -11.65 0.11
N GLU A 215 22.89 -10.67 0.91
CA GLU A 215 22.21 -10.23 2.12
C GLU A 215 20.95 -9.46 1.74
N VAL A 216 19.83 -9.78 2.40
CA VAL A 216 18.54 -9.12 2.17
C VAL A 216 18.55 -7.74 2.84
N LEU A 217 18.36 -6.71 2.04
CA LEU A 217 18.26 -5.32 2.48
C LEU A 217 16.81 -4.92 2.78
N ASP A 218 15.87 -5.46 2.00
CA ASP A 218 14.44 -5.20 2.15
C ASP A 218 13.62 -6.34 1.56
N CYS A 219 12.40 -6.55 2.08
CA CYS A 219 11.51 -7.61 1.64
C CYS A 219 10.06 -7.22 1.84
N VAL A 220 9.22 -7.43 0.82
CA VAL A 220 7.77 -7.35 0.95
C VAL A 220 7.13 -8.63 0.46
N VAL A 221 5.95 -8.93 1.02
CA VAL A 221 5.14 -10.09 0.67
C VAL A 221 3.78 -9.61 0.19
N ASN A 222 3.40 -10.02 -1.03
CA ASN A 222 2.09 -9.69 -1.60
C ASN A 222 1.32 -10.96 -1.95
N PRO A 223 -0.01 -10.97 -1.78
CA PRO A 223 -0.85 -12.02 -2.31
C PRO A 223 -0.98 -11.90 -3.84
N LEU A 224 -1.10 -13.04 -4.53
CA LEU A 224 -1.35 -13.10 -5.96
C LEU A 224 -2.46 -14.11 -6.26
N GLY A 225 -3.60 -13.62 -6.76
CA GLY A 225 -4.65 -14.46 -7.34
C GLY A 225 -4.53 -14.46 -8.86
N ILE A 226 -4.24 -15.62 -9.44
CA ILE A 226 -4.15 -15.78 -10.90
C ILE A 226 -5.56 -15.88 -11.45
N ARG A 227 -5.99 -14.87 -12.21
CA ARG A 227 -7.30 -14.79 -12.82
C ARG A 227 -7.29 -13.89 -14.05
N GLU A 228 -8.27 -14.12 -14.91
CA GLU A 228 -8.63 -13.21 -15.97
C GLU A 228 -10.10 -12.79 -15.82
N TYR A 229 -10.43 -11.61 -16.27
CA TYR A 229 -11.81 -11.14 -16.30
C TYR A 229 -12.03 -10.22 -17.49
N HIS A 230 -13.25 -10.19 -17.97
CA HIS A 230 -13.69 -9.21 -18.95
C HIS A 230 -15.18 -8.86 -18.76
N PHE A 231 -15.56 -7.73 -19.29
CA PHE A 231 -16.94 -7.29 -19.38
C PHE A 231 -17.39 -7.35 -20.82
N ASP A 232 -18.52 -8.02 -21.06
CA ASP A 232 -19.21 -8.05 -22.33
C ASP A 232 -20.45 -7.13 -22.24
N ALA A 233 -20.66 -6.26 -23.23
CA ALA A 233 -21.73 -5.25 -23.18
C ALA A 233 -23.15 -5.87 -23.14
N GLU A 234 -23.31 -7.06 -23.70
CA GLU A 234 -24.62 -7.75 -23.79
C GLU A 234 -24.74 -8.87 -22.73
N LYS A 235 -23.61 -9.55 -22.42
CA LYS A 235 -23.62 -10.76 -21.60
C LYS A 235 -23.13 -10.50 -20.16
N GLY A 236 -22.53 -9.33 -19.87
CA GLY A 236 -22.13 -8.93 -18.55
C GLY A 236 -20.70 -9.35 -18.16
N PHE A 237 -20.50 -9.73 -16.91
CA PHE A 237 -19.18 -10.00 -16.34
C PHE A 237 -18.77 -11.47 -16.45
N PHE A 238 -17.53 -11.71 -16.87
CA PHE A 238 -16.91 -13.03 -16.94
C PHE A 238 -15.66 -13.08 -16.08
N LEU A 239 -15.53 -14.16 -15.30
CA LEU A 239 -14.35 -14.50 -14.52
C LEU A 239 -13.86 -15.87 -14.98
N ASN A 240 -12.59 -15.95 -15.38
CA ASN A 240 -11.97 -17.19 -15.91
C ASN A 240 -12.79 -17.85 -17.03
N GLY A 241 -13.33 -17.03 -17.93
CA GLY A 241 -14.17 -17.48 -19.03
C GLY A 241 -15.61 -17.88 -18.66
N LYS A 242 -15.98 -17.84 -17.37
CA LYS A 242 -17.33 -18.18 -16.89
C LYS A 242 -18.13 -16.91 -16.59
N TYR A 243 -19.37 -16.84 -17.09
CA TYR A 243 -20.30 -15.80 -16.71
C TYR A 243 -20.54 -15.78 -15.20
N ARG A 244 -20.47 -14.60 -14.58
CA ARG A 244 -20.78 -14.40 -13.17
C ARG A 244 -21.71 -13.20 -13.01
N LYS A 245 -22.86 -13.44 -12.37
CA LYS A 245 -23.74 -12.35 -11.95
C LYS A 245 -23.10 -11.62 -10.77
N LEU A 246 -22.87 -10.31 -10.94
CA LEU A 246 -22.43 -9.45 -9.83
C LEU A 246 -23.65 -9.12 -8.97
N ILE A 247 -23.60 -9.53 -7.71
CA ILE A 247 -24.62 -9.24 -6.69
C ILE A 247 -24.00 -8.31 -5.67
N GLY A 248 -24.60 -7.16 -5.46
CA GLY A 248 -24.12 -6.15 -4.54
C GLY A 248 -25.23 -5.48 -3.78
N THR A 249 -24.89 -4.81 -2.70
CA THR A 249 -25.80 -3.98 -1.92
C THR A 249 -25.05 -2.74 -1.44
N SER A 250 -25.77 -1.64 -1.23
CA SER A 250 -25.25 -0.46 -0.51
C SER A 250 -25.49 -0.64 0.98
N ARG A 251 -24.43 -0.40 1.77
CA ARG A 251 -24.53 -0.41 3.22
C ARG A 251 -24.10 0.94 3.77
N HIS A 252 -25.03 1.61 4.45
CA HIS A 252 -24.76 2.83 5.20
C HIS A 252 -24.56 2.46 6.67
N GLN A 253 -23.51 2.99 7.28
CA GLN A 253 -23.12 2.65 8.67
C GLN A 253 -23.11 3.89 9.58
N ASP A 254 -23.97 4.86 9.28
CA ASP A 254 -24.09 6.08 10.05
C ASP A 254 -24.94 5.81 11.29
N TYR A 255 -24.30 5.60 12.43
CA TYR A 255 -24.98 5.34 13.71
C TYR A 255 -24.74 6.49 14.69
N LYS A 256 -25.82 6.97 15.32
CA LYS A 256 -25.75 8.07 16.28
C LYS A 256 -24.81 7.72 17.44
N GLY A 257 -23.78 8.57 17.66
CA GLY A 257 -22.81 8.40 18.74
C GLY A 257 -21.61 7.51 18.39
N MET A 258 -21.67 6.70 17.30
CA MET A 258 -20.57 5.83 16.90
C MET A 258 -19.97 6.20 15.53
N GLY A 259 -20.70 6.99 14.73
CA GLY A 259 -20.30 7.31 13.37
C GLY A 259 -20.45 6.09 12.45
N ASN A 260 -19.47 5.86 11.57
CA ASN A 260 -19.44 4.70 10.69
C ASN A 260 -18.59 3.53 11.23
N ARG A 261 -18.40 3.47 12.54
CA ARG A 261 -17.75 2.33 13.19
C ARG A 261 -18.68 1.12 13.13
N SER A 262 -18.19 0.00 12.62
CA SER A 262 -18.90 -1.28 12.72
C SER A 262 -18.58 -1.94 14.05
N GLU A 263 -19.61 -2.39 14.76
CA GLU A 263 -19.46 -3.31 15.88
C GLU A 263 -19.71 -4.73 15.37
N GLU A 264 -18.64 -5.48 15.22
CA GLU A 264 -18.71 -6.87 14.77
C GLU A 264 -19.02 -7.86 15.92
N HIS A 265 -19.26 -7.36 17.13
CA HIS A 265 -19.36 -8.17 18.35
C HIS A 265 -20.69 -8.01 19.07
N THR A 266 -21.79 -8.01 18.34
CA THR A 266 -23.12 -8.24 18.92
C THR A 266 -23.69 -9.57 18.48
#